data_b365228d5cc7c9e060688b491e292b70
#
_entry.id   b365228d5cc7c9e060688b491e292b70
#
_cell.length_a   1.000
_cell.length_b   1.000
_cell.length_c   1.000
_cell.angle_alpha   90.00
_cell.angle_beta   90.00
_cell.angle_gamma   90.00
#
_symmetry.space_group_name_H-M   'P 1'
#
loop_
_entity.id
_entity.type
_entity.pdbx_description
1 polymer ?
#
loop_
_entity_poly.entity_id
_entity_poly.type
_entity_poly.pdbx_seq_one_letter_code
_entity_poly.pdbx_strand_id
1 'polypeptide(L)'
;MQTLCSTSNIIGILDKRYNLLERLDYGATSNVYKVLDTETNEIKVAKVFSEDKSNEFEKELNIIKSVSDLPYVIKFYTYGEGHLVIEETAFKRKYIILEYAKGSLFKFIGTLKEGFSENTCKYIFNQLILAIKYMHEKGICHRDLKLENTLLVGNDFSFRLCDFGLSISFLDINNQKIKLSGAAGSPYHYAPEILSGRKYDGERVDIFCAGICLICLVTGKFGFVEASRNDELYKLIMRKKYNDYWDIIDSNKKLSQSFKELFVKMVAYRPDNRPTIEEILNSEWLSVIKNANEEELNILKNGMINELNKINI
;
A
#
# COMPACT_ATOMS: atom_id res chain seq x y z
N MET A 1 14.01 28.54 -7.19
CA MET A 1 13.05 29.54 -6.67
C MET A 1 11.83 28.75 -6.21
N GLN A 2 11.70 28.53 -4.91
CA GLN A 2 10.51 27.90 -4.31
C GLN A 2 9.42 28.96 -4.31
N THR A 3 8.31 28.67 -4.99
CA THR A 3 7.11 29.50 -4.95
C THR A 3 6.59 29.49 -3.51
N LEU A 4 6.67 30.63 -2.85
CA LEU A 4 6.01 30.90 -1.57
C LEU A 4 4.53 30.52 -1.71
N CYS A 5 4.08 29.57 -0.93
CA CYS A 5 2.68 29.19 -0.84
C CYS A 5 1.91 30.44 -0.38
N SER A 6 1.07 30.99 -1.24
CA SER A 6 0.24 32.14 -0.89
C SER A 6 -0.67 31.75 0.30
N THR A 7 -0.75 32.61 1.31
CA THR A 7 -1.53 32.41 2.55
C THR A 7 -3.05 32.31 2.34
N SER A 8 -3.52 32.28 1.10
CA SER A 8 -4.93 32.39 0.71
C SER A 8 -5.76 31.08 0.78
N ASN A 9 -5.17 29.95 1.18
CA ASN A 9 -5.90 28.66 1.21
C ASN A 9 -5.65 27.84 2.49
N ILE A 10 -5.45 28.49 3.64
CA ILE A 10 -5.38 27.76 4.92
C ILE A 10 -6.80 27.46 5.38
N ILE A 11 -7.16 26.16 5.45
CA ILE A 11 -8.48 25.69 5.88
C ILE A 11 -8.58 25.41 7.37
N GLY A 12 -7.47 25.49 8.10
CA GLY A 12 -7.41 25.28 9.54
C GLY A 12 -5.98 25.25 10.07
N ILE A 13 -5.84 25.14 11.38
CA ILE A 13 -4.54 25.08 12.08
C ILE A 13 -4.56 23.92 13.07
N LEU A 14 -3.52 23.10 13.08
CA LEU A 14 -3.31 22.03 14.04
C LEU A 14 -2.13 22.37 14.94
N ASP A 15 -2.39 22.35 16.25
CA ASP A 15 -1.41 22.55 17.33
C ASP A 15 -0.53 23.83 17.18
N LYS A 16 -1.12 24.91 16.64
CA LYS A 16 -0.48 26.21 16.37
C LYS A 16 0.74 26.15 15.41
N ARG A 17 1.10 24.96 14.94
CA ARG A 17 2.30 24.70 14.12
C ARG A 17 1.98 24.31 12.70
N TYR A 18 0.97 23.49 12.49
CA TYR A 18 0.67 22.91 11.17
C TYR A 18 -0.51 23.64 10.53
N ASN A 19 -0.25 24.40 9.47
CA ASN A 19 -1.30 25.02 8.67
C ASN A 19 -1.91 23.98 7.72
N LEU A 20 -3.20 23.69 7.86
CA LEU A 20 -3.94 22.78 7.00
C LEU A 20 -4.21 23.44 5.66
N LEU A 21 -3.75 22.82 4.57
CA LEU A 21 -3.86 23.33 3.21
C LEU A 21 -4.99 22.64 2.44
N GLU A 22 -5.15 21.32 2.65
CA GLU A 22 -6.08 20.49 1.89
C GLU A 22 -6.40 19.23 2.70
N ARG A 23 -7.65 18.78 2.64
CA ARG A 23 -8.00 17.45 3.15
C ARG A 23 -7.78 16.42 2.05
N LEU A 24 -6.87 15.48 2.28
CA LEU A 24 -6.47 14.44 1.32
C LEU A 24 -7.39 13.21 1.38
N ASP A 25 -7.85 12.86 2.60
CA ASP A 25 -8.69 11.68 2.80
C ASP A 25 -9.59 11.83 4.04
N TYR A 26 -10.67 11.05 4.05
CA TYR A 26 -11.63 10.97 5.14
C TYR A 26 -11.92 9.50 5.45
N GLY A 27 -11.51 9.05 6.63
CA GLY A 27 -11.72 7.68 7.10
C GLY A 27 -12.60 7.60 8.35
N ALA A 28 -12.99 6.38 8.70
CA ALA A 28 -13.81 6.11 9.89
C ALA A 28 -13.11 6.43 11.21
N THR A 29 -11.78 6.47 11.24
CA THR A 29 -10.98 6.68 12.44
C THR A 29 -10.25 8.01 12.47
N SER A 30 -9.95 8.58 11.30
CA SER A 30 -9.09 9.76 11.16
C SER A 30 -9.34 10.50 9.87
N ASN A 31 -9.00 11.79 9.85
CA ASN A 31 -8.89 12.61 8.66
C ASN A 31 -7.42 12.82 8.31
N VAL A 32 -7.11 12.84 7.03
CA VAL A 32 -5.75 13.05 6.53
C VAL A 32 -5.68 14.41 5.83
N TYR A 33 -4.73 15.24 6.27
CA TYR A 33 -4.54 16.60 5.74
C TYR A 33 -3.14 16.80 5.20
N LYS A 34 -3.04 17.50 4.08
CA LYS A 34 -1.80 18.13 3.63
C LYS A 34 -1.57 19.35 4.50
N VAL A 35 -0.40 19.46 5.09
CA VAL A 35 -0.08 20.55 6.02
C VAL A 35 1.25 21.23 5.66
N LEU A 36 1.35 22.52 5.96
CA LEU A 36 2.61 23.24 6.01
C LEU A 36 3.08 23.27 7.46
N ASP A 37 4.22 22.68 7.74
CA ASP A 37 4.91 22.81 9.02
C ASP A 37 5.58 24.19 9.08
N THR A 38 5.10 25.09 9.93
CA THR A 38 5.57 26.47 10.01
C THR A 38 6.97 26.62 10.61
N GLU A 39 7.47 25.62 11.34
CA GLU A 39 8.83 25.64 11.89
C GLU A 39 9.88 25.22 10.85
N THR A 40 9.57 24.23 9.98
CA THR A 40 10.51 23.72 8.98
C THR A 40 10.25 24.26 7.57
N ASN A 41 9.11 24.92 7.37
CA ASN A 41 8.61 25.37 6.06
C ASN A 41 8.49 24.24 5.01
N GLU A 42 8.17 23.02 5.48
CA GLU A 42 8.03 21.84 4.65
C GLU A 42 6.57 21.39 4.56
N ILE A 43 6.19 20.84 3.41
CA ILE A 43 4.90 20.16 3.25
C ILE A 43 4.99 18.76 3.85
N LYS A 44 4.03 18.44 4.73
CA LYS A 44 3.87 17.17 5.43
C LYS A 44 2.43 16.68 5.34
N VAL A 45 2.16 15.53 5.93
CA VAL A 45 0.81 14.99 6.11
C VAL A 45 0.52 14.89 7.59
N ALA A 46 -0.65 15.38 8.01
CA ALA A 46 -1.19 15.16 9.34
C ALA A 46 -2.35 14.16 9.26
N LYS A 47 -2.20 12.99 9.88
CA LYS A 47 -3.29 12.05 10.15
C LYS A 47 -3.86 12.41 11.51
N VAL A 48 -5.08 12.96 11.54
CA VAL A 48 -5.75 13.51 12.73
C VAL A 48 -6.87 12.58 13.12
N PHE A 49 -6.79 12.01 14.32
CA PHE A 49 -7.74 11.01 14.81
C PHE A 49 -9.00 11.65 15.40
N SER A 50 -10.14 10.99 15.24
CA SER A 50 -11.39 11.37 15.91
C SER A 50 -11.26 11.20 17.42
N GLU A 51 -12.04 11.93 18.19
CA GLU A 51 -11.91 12.02 19.65
C GLU A 51 -12.08 10.67 20.34
N ASP A 52 -13.01 9.86 19.86
CA ASP A 52 -13.34 8.52 20.36
C ASP A 52 -12.36 7.42 19.90
N LYS A 53 -11.35 7.77 19.11
CA LYS A 53 -10.42 6.83 18.45
C LYS A 53 -9.02 6.79 19.08
N SER A 54 -8.95 6.98 20.39
CA SER A 54 -7.67 6.98 21.12
C SER A 54 -6.96 5.62 21.06
N ASN A 55 -7.70 4.53 21.10
CA ASN A 55 -7.12 3.18 21.02
C ASN A 55 -6.54 2.88 19.63
N GLU A 56 -7.22 3.31 18.57
CA GLU A 56 -6.77 3.19 17.20
C GLU A 56 -5.51 4.01 16.96
N PHE A 57 -5.45 5.24 17.52
CA PHE A 57 -4.25 6.07 17.49
C PHE A 57 -3.06 5.37 18.15
N GLU A 58 -3.20 4.85 19.37
CA GLU A 58 -2.10 4.19 20.10
C GLU A 58 -1.59 2.94 19.36
N LYS A 59 -2.51 2.14 18.81
CA LYS A 59 -2.15 0.96 18.01
C LYS A 59 -1.34 1.35 16.78
N GLU A 60 -1.83 2.29 15.98
CA GLU A 60 -1.15 2.72 14.76
C GLU A 60 0.19 3.40 15.08
N LEU A 61 0.24 4.24 16.13
CA LEU A 61 1.46 4.90 16.57
C LEU A 61 2.55 3.90 16.97
N ASN A 62 2.20 2.84 17.70
CA ASN A 62 3.15 1.81 18.09
C ASN A 62 3.71 1.05 16.89
N ILE A 63 2.86 0.73 15.93
CA ILE A 63 3.30 0.07 14.70
C ILE A 63 4.19 0.99 13.87
N ILE A 64 3.73 2.22 13.56
CA ILE A 64 4.51 3.12 12.69
C ILE A 64 5.88 3.44 13.27
N LYS A 65 6.00 3.62 14.59
CA LYS A 65 7.29 3.80 15.27
C LYS A 65 8.24 2.62 15.09
N SER A 66 7.72 1.40 14.98
CA SER A 66 8.55 0.20 14.84
C SER A 66 8.98 -0.08 13.40
N VAL A 67 8.28 0.50 12.40
CA VAL A 67 8.50 0.20 10.98
C VAL A 67 8.95 1.41 10.15
N SER A 68 8.86 2.64 10.65
CA SER A 68 9.12 3.87 9.86
C SER A 68 10.57 4.03 9.38
N ASP A 69 11.52 3.34 10.02
CA ASP A 69 12.92 3.34 9.59
C ASP A 69 13.22 2.25 8.54
N LEU A 70 12.24 1.41 8.22
CA LEU A 70 12.40 0.38 7.21
C LEU A 70 12.40 1.01 5.80
N PRO A 71 13.20 0.47 4.87
CA PRO A 71 13.15 0.88 3.47
C PRO A 71 11.74 0.69 2.89
N TYR A 72 11.34 1.60 2.00
CA TYR A 72 10.04 1.57 1.30
C TYR A 72 8.80 1.77 2.19
N VAL A 73 8.97 2.13 3.46
CA VAL A 73 7.90 2.51 4.38
C VAL A 73 7.79 4.03 4.47
N ILE A 74 6.58 4.56 4.62
CA ILE A 74 6.34 6.01 4.78
C ILE A 74 7.08 6.54 6.00
N LYS A 75 7.77 7.68 5.84
CA LYS A 75 8.53 8.27 6.93
C LYS A 75 7.60 8.90 7.96
N PHE A 76 7.81 8.52 9.21
CA PHE A 76 7.17 9.11 10.37
C PHE A 76 8.07 10.23 10.93
N TYR A 77 7.50 11.39 11.25
CA TYR A 77 8.25 12.51 11.83
C TYR A 77 8.00 12.67 13.30
N THR A 78 6.73 12.82 13.69
CA THR A 78 6.34 13.06 15.08
C THR A 78 4.85 12.76 15.27
N TYR A 79 4.41 12.84 16.51
CA TYR A 79 3.02 12.72 16.93
C TYR A 79 2.73 13.71 18.05
N GLY A 80 1.47 13.97 18.31
CA GLY A 80 1.09 14.85 19.40
C GLY A 80 -0.40 14.77 19.73
N GLU A 81 -0.75 15.55 20.72
CA GLU A 81 -2.13 15.88 21.11
C GLU A 81 -2.24 17.40 21.21
N GLY A 82 -3.10 18.00 20.41
CA GLY A 82 -3.21 19.44 20.30
C GLY A 82 -4.59 19.88 19.80
N HIS A 83 -4.76 21.16 19.56
CA HIS A 83 -6.00 21.73 19.08
C HIS A 83 -6.01 21.81 17.56
N LEU A 84 -7.01 21.16 16.95
CA LEU A 84 -7.39 21.38 15.54
C LEU A 84 -8.41 22.51 15.51
N VAL A 85 -8.07 23.62 14.88
CA VAL A 85 -8.95 24.78 14.71
C VAL A 85 -9.41 24.84 13.26
N ILE A 86 -10.72 24.75 13.03
CA ILE A 86 -11.38 24.91 11.72
C ILE A 86 -12.58 25.85 11.93
N GLU A 87 -12.71 26.88 11.11
CA GLU A 87 -13.83 27.84 11.17
C GLU A 87 -14.09 28.36 12.59
N GLU A 88 -13.02 28.77 13.30
CA GLU A 88 -13.03 29.29 14.68
C GLU A 88 -13.40 28.28 15.76
N THR A 89 -13.73 27.03 15.40
CA THR A 89 -14.03 25.96 16.35
C THR A 89 -12.76 25.15 16.63
N ALA A 90 -12.46 24.97 17.93
CA ALA A 90 -11.29 24.23 18.41
C ALA A 90 -11.68 22.84 18.92
N PHE A 91 -11.03 21.81 18.40
CA PHE A 91 -11.21 20.42 18.78
C PHE A 91 -9.90 19.86 19.30
N LYS A 92 -9.88 19.27 20.48
CA LYS A 92 -8.70 18.55 20.98
C LYS A 92 -8.56 17.23 20.21
N ARG A 93 -7.40 16.99 19.57
CA ARG A 93 -7.18 15.82 18.70
C ARG A 93 -5.76 15.25 18.88
N LYS A 94 -5.66 13.93 18.79
CA LYS A 94 -4.39 13.23 18.60
C LYS A 94 -4.04 13.19 17.13
N TYR A 95 -2.75 13.29 16.80
CA TYR A 95 -2.30 13.30 15.41
C TYR A 95 -0.94 12.64 15.23
N ILE A 96 -0.69 12.18 13.99
CA ILE A 96 0.60 11.65 13.52
C ILE A 96 1.02 12.48 12.32
N ILE A 97 2.30 12.90 12.29
CA ILE A 97 2.89 13.65 11.16
C ILE A 97 3.76 12.73 10.34
N LEU A 98 3.48 12.67 9.04
CA LEU A 98 4.06 11.75 8.07
C LEU A 98 4.64 12.50 6.86
N GLU A 99 5.45 11.80 6.06
CA GLU A 99 5.97 12.23 4.78
C GLU A 99 4.82 12.53 3.79
N TYR A 100 4.95 13.60 3.00
CA TYR A 100 3.99 13.94 1.97
C TYR A 100 4.28 13.17 0.68
N ALA A 101 3.24 12.55 0.12
CA ALA A 101 3.30 11.84 -1.16
C ALA A 101 2.57 12.62 -2.27
N LYS A 102 3.01 12.46 -3.51
CA LYS A 102 2.35 13.02 -4.69
C LYS A 102 0.99 12.37 -4.95
N GLY A 103 0.87 11.07 -4.63
CA GLY A 103 -0.35 10.32 -4.81
C GLY A 103 -0.13 8.83 -4.54
N SER A 104 -1.25 8.08 -4.52
CA SER A 104 -1.22 6.63 -4.44
C SER A 104 -1.13 6.00 -5.84
N LEU A 105 -0.59 4.79 -5.94
CA LEU A 105 -0.59 4.04 -7.20
C LEU A 105 -2.00 3.82 -7.76
N PHE A 106 -3.00 3.73 -6.87
CA PHE A 106 -4.40 3.65 -7.28
C PHE A 106 -4.83 4.88 -8.11
N LYS A 107 -4.46 6.08 -7.67
CA LYS A 107 -4.77 7.34 -8.38
C LYS A 107 -4.10 7.38 -9.75
N PHE A 108 -2.82 6.97 -9.84
CA PHE A 108 -2.09 6.92 -11.11
C PHE A 108 -2.74 5.95 -12.12
N ILE A 109 -3.07 4.73 -11.69
CA ILE A 109 -3.72 3.72 -12.55
C ILE A 109 -5.12 4.17 -12.97
N GLY A 110 -5.90 4.75 -12.05
CA GLY A 110 -7.23 5.26 -12.35
C GLY A 110 -7.24 6.31 -13.47
N THR A 111 -6.16 7.09 -13.59
CA THR A 111 -6.01 8.08 -14.66
C THR A 111 -5.64 7.44 -15.99
N LEU A 112 -4.81 6.37 -15.99
CA LEU A 112 -4.39 5.66 -17.20
C LEU A 112 -5.50 4.85 -17.88
N LYS A 113 -6.49 4.36 -17.10
CA LYS A 113 -7.52 3.40 -17.55
C LYS A 113 -6.98 2.04 -18.00
N GLU A 114 -5.69 1.83 -17.92
CA GLU A 114 -4.97 0.57 -18.19
C GLU A 114 -3.82 0.45 -17.19
N GLY A 115 -3.17 -0.73 -17.15
CA GLY A 115 -2.03 -0.94 -16.27
C GLY A 115 -0.76 -0.27 -16.78
N PHE A 116 0.26 -0.26 -15.95
CA PHE A 116 1.61 0.14 -16.32
C PHE A 116 2.29 -0.92 -17.19
N SER A 117 3.36 -0.54 -17.87
CA SER A 117 4.25 -1.51 -18.53
C SER A 117 4.78 -2.55 -17.55
N GLU A 118 5.01 -3.80 -18.02
CA GLU A 118 5.52 -4.85 -17.11
C GLU A 118 6.85 -4.45 -16.44
N ASN A 119 7.72 -3.70 -17.13
CA ASN A 119 8.98 -3.25 -16.53
C ASN A 119 8.77 -2.26 -15.38
N THR A 120 7.87 -1.30 -15.55
CA THR A 120 7.45 -0.40 -14.47
C THR A 120 6.81 -1.19 -13.31
N CYS A 121 5.94 -2.14 -13.63
CA CYS A 121 5.32 -3.01 -12.62
C CYS A 121 6.35 -3.85 -11.86
N LYS A 122 7.34 -4.44 -12.53
CA LYS A 122 8.43 -5.19 -11.88
C LYS A 122 9.20 -4.32 -10.91
N TYR A 123 9.57 -3.10 -11.32
CA TYR A 123 10.32 -2.18 -10.48
C TYR A 123 9.54 -1.75 -9.24
N ILE A 124 8.27 -1.38 -9.38
CA ILE A 124 7.38 -0.98 -8.28
C ILE A 124 7.07 -2.18 -7.37
N PHE A 125 6.69 -3.30 -7.97
CA PHE A 125 6.29 -4.49 -7.22
C PHE A 125 7.42 -5.09 -6.40
N ASN A 126 8.65 -5.08 -6.91
CA ASN A 126 9.82 -5.49 -6.14
C ASN A 126 9.97 -4.67 -4.85
N GLN A 127 9.74 -3.34 -4.91
CA GLN A 127 9.80 -2.47 -3.72
C GLN A 127 8.65 -2.77 -2.74
N LEU A 128 7.45 -3.08 -3.23
CA LEU A 128 6.34 -3.53 -2.40
C LEU A 128 6.68 -4.82 -1.66
N ILE A 129 7.22 -5.82 -2.37
CA ILE A 129 7.59 -7.11 -1.76
C ILE A 129 8.72 -6.95 -0.75
N LEU A 130 9.69 -6.07 -1.00
CA LEU A 130 10.74 -5.75 -0.04
C LEU A 130 10.19 -5.03 1.20
N ALA A 131 9.24 -4.08 1.05
CA ALA A 131 8.58 -3.45 2.19
C ALA A 131 7.87 -4.48 3.08
N ILE A 132 7.11 -5.40 2.46
CA ILE A 132 6.43 -6.49 3.17
C ILE A 132 7.44 -7.41 3.86
N LYS A 133 8.54 -7.78 3.18
CA LYS A 133 9.62 -8.59 3.76
C LYS A 133 10.14 -7.98 5.05
N TYR A 134 10.54 -6.72 5.02
CA TYR A 134 11.09 -6.05 6.19
C TYR A 134 10.08 -5.93 7.34
N MET A 135 8.80 -5.72 7.05
CA MET A 135 7.74 -5.75 8.07
C MET A 135 7.57 -7.14 8.68
N HIS A 136 7.56 -8.19 7.84
CA HIS A 136 7.43 -9.57 8.32
C HIS A 136 8.66 -10.00 9.15
N GLU A 137 9.87 -9.54 8.82
CA GLU A 137 11.07 -9.75 9.65
C GLU A 137 10.95 -9.09 11.04
N LYS A 138 10.15 -8.02 11.18
CA LYS A 138 9.78 -7.41 12.47
C LYS A 138 8.59 -8.12 13.15
N GLY A 139 8.08 -9.19 12.58
CA GLY A 139 6.90 -9.91 13.09
C GLY A 139 5.58 -9.17 12.89
N ILE A 140 5.50 -8.23 11.95
CA ILE A 140 4.32 -7.40 11.69
C ILE A 140 3.77 -7.70 10.32
N CYS A 141 2.45 -7.97 10.21
CA CYS A 141 1.73 -8.03 8.95
C CYS A 141 0.87 -6.77 8.76
N HIS A 142 0.69 -6.38 7.49
CA HIS A 142 0.00 -5.15 7.13
C HIS A 142 -1.52 -5.29 7.17
N ARG A 143 -2.07 -6.36 6.61
CA ARG A 143 -3.49 -6.75 6.53
C ARG A 143 -4.43 -5.85 5.70
N ASP A 144 -3.93 -4.75 5.15
CA ASP A 144 -4.69 -3.88 4.23
C ASP A 144 -3.83 -3.42 3.05
N LEU A 145 -3.09 -4.38 2.45
CA LEU A 145 -2.32 -4.11 1.24
C LEU A 145 -3.25 -3.87 0.06
N LYS A 146 -3.16 -2.66 -0.50
CA LYS A 146 -3.91 -2.21 -1.69
C LYS A 146 -3.19 -1.03 -2.34
N LEU A 147 -3.54 -0.70 -3.57
CA LEU A 147 -2.86 0.35 -4.31
C LEU A 147 -3.09 1.75 -3.72
N GLU A 148 -4.15 1.95 -2.96
CA GLU A 148 -4.41 3.18 -2.19
C GLU A 148 -3.38 3.40 -1.09
N ASN A 149 -2.87 2.32 -0.48
CA ASN A 149 -1.87 2.35 0.59
C ASN A 149 -0.43 2.26 0.06
N THR A 150 -0.25 2.33 -1.25
CA THR A 150 1.06 2.38 -1.91
C THR A 150 1.26 3.74 -2.54
N LEU A 151 2.19 4.51 -1.99
CA LEU A 151 2.38 5.92 -2.31
C LEU A 151 3.66 6.15 -3.10
N LEU A 152 3.69 7.25 -3.86
CA LEU A 152 4.85 7.73 -4.59
C LEU A 152 5.24 9.12 -4.06
N VAL A 153 6.47 9.25 -3.58
CA VAL A 153 7.00 10.47 -2.97
C VAL A 153 8.10 11.09 -3.81
N GLY A 154 8.33 12.39 -3.62
CA GLY A 154 9.41 13.12 -4.30
C GLY A 154 9.24 13.23 -5.82
N ASN A 155 10.25 13.81 -6.49
CA ASN A 155 10.24 13.96 -7.94
C ASN A 155 10.71 12.70 -8.69
N ASP A 156 11.33 11.79 -7.97
CA ASP A 156 11.79 10.50 -8.48
C ASP A 156 10.77 9.37 -8.28
N PHE A 157 9.57 9.70 -7.79
CA PHE A 157 8.49 8.75 -7.51
C PHE A 157 8.94 7.57 -6.64
N SER A 158 9.72 7.83 -5.61
CA SER A 158 10.13 6.80 -4.66
C SER A 158 8.91 6.16 -3.99
N PHE A 159 8.89 4.83 -3.95
CA PHE A 159 7.80 4.04 -3.39
C PHE A 159 7.75 4.14 -1.86
N ARG A 160 6.53 4.21 -1.31
CA ARG A 160 6.26 4.10 0.13
C ARG A 160 5.00 3.29 0.41
N LEU A 161 5.10 2.31 1.30
CA LEU A 161 3.96 1.64 1.90
C LEU A 161 3.47 2.45 3.11
N CYS A 162 2.17 2.67 3.23
CA CYS A 162 1.57 3.49 4.28
C CYS A 162 0.30 2.85 4.85
N ASP A 163 -0.28 3.52 5.86
CA ASP A 163 -1.52 3.17 6.56
C ASP A 163 -1.43 1.84 7.34
N PHE A 164 -0.91 1.95 8.56
CA PHE A 164 -0.72 0.82 9.48
C PHE A 164 -1.86 0.65 10.48
N GLY A 165 -3.00 1.33 10.27
CA GLY A 165 -4.15 1.28 11.18
C GLY A 165 -4.73 -0.12 11.42
N LEU A 166 -4.54 -1.03 10.46
CA LEU A 166 -4.96 -2.43 10.56
C LEU A 166 -3.80 -3.41 10.78
N SER A 167 -2.56 -2.92 10.80
CA SER A 167 -1.38 -3.77 11.01
C SER A 167 -1.32 -4.33 12.43
N ILE A 168 -0.73 -5.51 12.57
CA ILE A 168 -0.62 -6.18 13.86
C ILE A 168 0.62 -7.07 13.91
N SER A 169 1.17 -7.28 15.11
CA SER A 169 2.16 -8.34 15.33
C SER A 169 1.50 -9.71 15.19
N PHE A 170 2.15 -10.61 14.46
CA PHE A 170 1.81 -12.03 14.40
C PHE A 170 2.73 -12.89 15.29
N LEU A 171 3.48 -12.24 16.18
CA LEU A 171 4.29 -12.89 17.20
C LEU A 171 3.64 -12.73 18.58
N ASP A 172 3.70 -13.76 19.39
CA ASP A 172 3.35 -13.70 20.80
C ASP A 172 4.50 -13.14 21.65
N ILE A 173 4.28 -13.09 22.97
CA ILE A 173 5.26 -12.60 23.96
C ILE A 173 6.57 -13.43 23.99
N ASN A 174 6.56 -14.66 23.46
CA ASN A 174 7.73 -15.54 23.35
C ASN A 174 8.34 -15.51 21.93
N ASN A 175 7.96 -14.55 21.07
CA ASN A 175 8.34 -14.47 19.66
C ASN A 175 7.93 -15.69 18.83
N GLN A 176 6.85 -16.39 19.21
CA GLN A 176 6.31 -17.51 18.44
C GLN A 176 5.21 -17.01 17.51
N LYS A 177 5.21 -17.49 16.25
CA LYS A 177 4.16 -17.15 15.28
C LYS A 177 2.81 -17.64 15.74
N ILE A 178 1.82 -16.74 15.75
CA ILE A 178 0.43 -17.02 16.07
C ILE A 178 -0.47 -16.88 14.86
N LYS A 179 -1.56 -17.63 14.85
CA LYS A 179 -2.64 -17.43 13.88
C LYS A 179 -3.54 -16.27 14.32
N LEU A 180 -3.80 -15.36 13.41
CA LEU A 180 -4.68 -14.21 13.60
C LEU A 180 -6.15 -14.60 13.38
N SER A 181 -7.07 -13.74 13.82
CA SER A 181 -8.51 -13.91 13.65
C SER A 181 -9.20 -12.57 13.41
N GLY A 182 -10.44 -12.63 12.91
CA GLY A 182 -11.22 -11.44 12.58
C GLY A 182 -10.91 -10.90 11.20
N ALA A 183 -11.95 -10.40 10.51
CA ALA A 183 -11.79 -9.74 9.22
C ALA A 183 -11.15 -8.36 9.43
N ALA A 184 -10.14 -8.05 8.64
CA ALA A 184 -9.47 -6.76 8.59
C ALA A 184 -9.05 -6.46 7.16
N GLY A 185 -9.08 -5.20 6.77
CA GLY A 185 -8.74 -4.76 5.43
C GLY A 185 -9.95 -4.45 4.56
N SER A 186 -9.68 -4.23 3.29
CA SER A 186 -10.68 -3.88 2.28
C SER A 186 -11.33 -5.13 1.70
N PRO A 187 -12.69 -5.23 1.61
CA PRO A 187 -13.39 -6.45 1.21
C PRO A 187 -12.94 -7.05 -0.13
N TYR A 188 -12.65 -6.23 -1.13
CA TYR A 188 -12.16 -6.68 -2.44
C TYR A 188 -10.75 -7.30 -2.40
N HIS A 189 -10.04 -7.17 -1.28
CA HIS A 189 -8.71 -7.75 -1.06
C HIS A 189 -8.73 -8.93 -0.08
N TYR A 190 -9.91 -9.34 0.40
CA TYR A 190 -9.99 -10.46 1.34
C TYR A 190 -9.54 -11.77 0.72
N ALA A 191 -8.57 -12.40 1.37
CA ALA A 191 -8.17 -13.76 1.06
C ALA A 191 -9.27 -14.75 1.43
N PRO A 192 -9.34 -15.95 0.80
CA PRO A 192 -10.38 -16.95 1.06
C PRO A 192 -10.54 -17.34 2.53
N GLU A 193 -9.43 -17.40 3.28
CA GLU A 193 -9.43 -17.71 4.71
C GLU A 193 -10.06 -16.59 5.55
N ILE A 194 -9.95 -15.33 5.13
CA ILE A 194 -10.61 -14.18 5.77
C ILE A 194 -12.12 -14.28 5.53
N LEU A 195 -12.54 -14.50 4.27
CA LEU A 195 -13.96 -14.67 3.91
C LEU A 195 -14.62 -15.84 4.64
N SER A 196 -13.86 -16.90 4.92
CA SER A 196 -14.37 -18.07 5.63
C SER A 196 -14.40 -17.92 7.15
N GLY A 197 -13.94 -16.78 7.71
CA GLY A 197 -13.89 -16.54 9.16
C GLY A 197 -12.90 -17.42 9.94
N ARG A 198 -11.96 -18.07 9.26
CA ARG A 198 -10.98 -18.96 9.90
C ARG A 198 -9.83 -18.16 10.50
N LYS A 199 -9.14 -18.76 11.47
CA LYS A 199 -7.83 -18.28 11.90
C LYS A 199 -6.85 -18.39 10.74
N TYR A 200 -6.01 -17.37 10.55
CA TYR A 200 -5.16 -17.26 9.37
C TYR A 200 -3.71 -16.86 9.72
N ASP A 201 -2.85 -17.06 8.76
CA ASP A 201 -1.47 -16.61 8.76
C ASP A 201 -1.40 -15.22 8.14
N GLY A 202 -0.94 -14.22 8.91
CA GLY A 202 -0.87 -12.84 8.45
C GLY A 202 0.08 -12.66 7.26
N GLU A 203 1.21 -13.36 7.24
CA GLU A 203 2.18 -13.32 6.13
C GLU A 203 1.53 -13.84 4.83
N ARG A 204 0.75 -14.93 4.91
CA ARG A 204 0.08 -15.52 3.74
C ARG A 204 -1.06 -14.63 3.21
N VAL A 205 -1.74 -13.90 4.10
CA VAL A 205 -2.74 -12.91 3.70
C VAL A 205 -2.10 -11.73 2.98
N ASP A 206 -1.00 -11.19 3.49
CA ASP A 206 -0.29 -10.08 2.84
C ASP A 206 0.21 -10.48 1.43
N ILE A 207 0.69 -11.72 1.25
CA ILE A 207 1.08 -12.24 -0.07
C ILE A 207 -0.12 -12.30 -1.02
N PHE A 208 -1.29 -12.73 -0.54
CA PHE A 208 -2.51 -12.74 -1.35
C PHE A 208 -2.90 -11.33 -1.80
N CYS A 209 -2.94 -10.38 -0.87
CA CYS A 209 -3.26 -8.98 -1.16
C CYS A 209 -2.23 -8.35 -2.13
N ALA A 210 -0.93 -8.66 -1.96
CA ALA A 210 0.09 -8.25 -2.91
C ALA A 210 -0.14 -8.82 -4.32
N GLY A 211 -0.67 -10.04 -4.44
CA GLY A 211 -1.11 -10.62 -5.71
C GLY A 211 -2.25 -9.83 -6.37
N ILE A 212 -3.22 -9.34 -5.58
CA ILE A 212 -4.26 -8.44 -6.10
C ILE A 212 -3.67 -7.10 -6.54
N CYS A 213 -2.74 -6.51 -5.77
CA CYS A 213 -2.02 -5.31 -6.20
C CYS A 213 -1.28 -5.56 -7.52
N LEU A 214 -0.66 -6.72 -7.68
CA LEU A 214 0.10 -7.07 -8.87
C LEU A 214 -0.76 -7.08 -10.14
N ILE A 215 -1.91 -7.75 -10.12
CA ILE A 215 -2.81 -7.79 -11.29
C ILE A 215 -3.37 -6.40 -11.62
N CYS A 216 -3.70 -5.60 -10.59
CA CYS A 216 -4.17 -4.23 -10.77
C CYS A 216 -3.07 -3.33 -11.39
N LEU A 217 -1.81 -3.47 -10.95
CA LEU A 217 -0.68 -2.72 -11.53
C LEU A 217 -0.51 -2.99 -13.02
N VAL A 218 -0.60 -4.26 -13.43
CA VAL A 218 -0.30 -4.69 -14.80
C VAL A 218 -1.48 -4.52 -15.75
N THR A 219 -2.72 -4.67 -15.25
CA THR A 219 -3.93 -4.65 -16.11
C THR A 219 -4.80 -3.42 -15.93
N GLY A 220 -4.60 -2.62 -14.86
CA GLY A 220 -5.51 -1.54 -14.47
C GLY A 220 -6.86 -2.03 -13.92
N LYS A 221 -7.02 -3.34 -13.69
CA LYS A 221 -8.30 -3.95 -13.29
C LYS A 221 -8.08 -5.00 -12.20
N PHE A 222 -9.13 -5.24 -11.41
CA PHE A 222 -9.15 -6.40 -10.51
C PHE A 222 -9.25 -7.70 -11.34
N GLY A 223 -8.50 -8.72 -10.92
CA GLY A 223 -8.52 -10.03 -11.56
C GLY A 223 -9.78 -10.84 -11.25
N PHE A 224 -10.51 -10.47 -10.19
CA PHE A 224 -11.78 -11.03 -9.72
C PHE A 224 -12.38 -10.06 -8.70
N VAL A 225 -13.66 -10.23 -8.35
CA VAL A 225 -14.36 -9.36 -7.39
C VAL A 225 -14.25 -9.92 -5.97
N GLU A 226 -14.33 -11.24 -5.82
CA GLU A 226 -14.30 -11.91 -4.52
C GLU A 226 -13.53 -13.24 -4.62
N ALA A 227 -12.67 -13.50 -3.66
CA ALA A 227 -11.90 -14.75 -3.61
C ALA A 227 -12.72 -15.94 -3.11
N SER A 228 -13.88 -16.20 -3.70
CA SER A 228 -14.84 -17.22 -3.32
C SER A 228 -15.26 -18.12 -4.47
N ARG A 229 -16.04 -19.18 -4.14
CA ARG A 229 -16.64 -20.08 -5.13
C ARG A 229 -17.77 -19.43 -5.93
N ASN A 230 -18.26 -18.27 -5.50
CA ASN A 230 -19.36 -17.54 -6.15
C ASN A 230 -18.84 -16.61 -7.26
N ASP A 231 -17.56 -16.25 -7.24
CA ASP A 231 -16.93 -15.45 -8.29
C ASP A 231 -16.51 -16.34 -9.46
N GLU A 232 -16.99 -16.05 -10.66
CA GLU A 232 -16.76 -16.89 -11.84
C GLU A 232 -15.28 -16.87 -12.27
N LEU A 233 -14.57 -15.75 -12.12
CA LEU A 233 -13.15 -15.67 -12.46
C LEU A 233 -12.28 -16.36 -11.41
N TYR A 234 -12.54 -16.13 -10.12
CA TYR A 234 -11.79 -16.81 -9.07
C TYR A 234 -12.02 -18.33 -9.06
N LYS A 235 -13.22 -18.77 -9.42
CA LYS A 235 -13.55 -20.19 -9.62
C LYS A 235 -12.64 -20.87 -10.67
N LEU A 236 -12.27 -20.16 -11.75
CA LEU A 236 -11.33 -20.69 -12.73
C LEU A 236 -9.94 -20.92 -12.11
N ILE A 237 -9.47 -19.95 -11.30
CA ILE A 237 -8.18 -20.09 -10.58
C ILE A 237 -8.24 -21.28 -9.62
N MET A 238 -9.31 -21.40 -8.82
CA MET A 238 -9.52 -22.53 -7.88
C MET A 238 -9.50 -23.89 -8.57
N ARG A 239 -10.07 -23.97 -9.76
CA ARG A 239 -10.16 -25.19 -10.58
C ARG A 239 -8.92 -25.43 -11.44
N LYS A 240 -7.89 -24.56 -11.34
CA LYS A 240 -6.67 -24.59 -12.16
C LYS A 240 -6.95 -24.47 -13.67
N LYS A 241 -8.08 -23.86 -14.03
CA LYS A 241 -8.44 -23.56 -15.43
C LYS A 241 -7.81 -22.25 -15.85
N TYR A 242 -6.47 -22.20 -15.79
CA TYR A 242 -5.72 -20.96 -15.98
C TYR A 242 -5.81 -20.42 -17.41
N ASN A 243 -5.90 -21.28 -18.42
CA ASN A 243 -6.07 -20.85 -19.81
C ASN A 243 -7.41 -20.11 -19.98
N ASP A 244 -8.52 -20.68 -19.46
CA ASP A 244 -9.84 -20.07 -19.52
C ASP A 244 -9.86 -18.71 -18.80
N TYR A 245 -9.15 -18.59 -17.66
CA TYR A 245 -9.00 -17.35 -16.91
C TYR A 245 -8.23 -16.30 -17.73
N TRP A 246 -7.09 -16.66 -18.31
CA TRP A 246 -6.26 -15.72 -19.05
C TRP A 246 -6.85 -15.33 -20.41
N ASP A 247 -7.65 -16.19 -21.06
CA ASP A 247 -8.39 -15.83 -22.28
C ASP A 247 -9.39 -14.69 -22.01
N ILE A 248 -9.89 -14.57 -20.78
CA ILE A 248 -10.77 -13.46 -20.35
C ILE A 248 -9.97 -12.22 -19.96
N ILE A 249 -8.98 -12.37 -19.06
CA ILE A 249 -8.23 -11.25 -18.48
C ILE A 249 -7.21 -10.65 -19.46
N ASP A 250 -6.58 -11.48 -20.28
CA ASP A 250 -5.53 -11.11 -21.22
C ASP A 250 -5.91 -11.56 -22.65
N SER A 251 -7.09 -11.15 -23.09
CA SER A 251 -7.64 -11.51 -24.40
C SER A 251 -6.70 -11.15 -25.58
N ASN A 252 -5.89 -10.11 -25.40
CA ASN A 252 -4.91 -9.66 -26.38
C ASN A 252 -3.55 -10.39 -26.29
N LYS A 253 -3.39 -11.32 -25.36
CA LYS A 253 -2.17 -12.13 -25.10
C LYS A 253 -0.90 -11.30 -24.94
N LYS A 254 -0.99 -10.16 -24.23
CA LYS A 254 0.12 -9.23 -24.01
C LYS A 254 0.97 -9.57 -22.80
N LEU A 255 0.42 -10.31 -21.82
CA LEU A 255 1.08 -10.58 -20.55
C LEU A 255 2.06 -11.75 -20.68
N SER A 256 3.24 -11.59 -20.07
CA SER A 256 4.26 -12.64 -20.07
C SER A 256 3.80 -13.89 -19.30
N GLN A 257 4.31 -15.05 -19.71
CA GLN A 257 3.98 -16.33 -19.08
C GLN A 257 4.45 -16.35 -17.61
N SER A 258 5.63 -15.81 -17.33
CA SER A 258 6.19 -15.74 -15.98
C SER A 258 5.35 -14.86 -15.03
N PHE A 259 4.74 -13.77 -15.54
CA PHE A 259 3.75 -12.98 -14.80
C PHE A 259 2.52 -13.83 -14.44
N LYS A 260 1.94 -14.51 -15.44
CA LYS A 260 0.74 -15.33 -15.27
C LYS A 260 0.93 -16.41 -14.22
N GLU A 261 2.08 -17.06 -14.23
CA GLU A 261 2.43 -18.12 -13.27
C GLU A 261 2.63 -17.57 -11.85
N LEU A 262 3.31 -16.43 -11.71
CA LEU A 262 3.51 -15.80 -10.42
C LEU A 262 2.16 -15.40 -9.80
N PHE A 263 1.32 -14.70 -10.57
CA PHE A 263 0.01 -14.22 -10.09
C PHE A 263 -0.86 -15.35 -9.57
N VAL A 264 -1.08 -16.41 -10.34
CA VAL A 264 -1.98 -17.51 -9.92
C VAL A 264 -1.46 -18.26 -8.69
N LYS A 265 -0.13 -18.29 -8.48
CA LYS A 265 0.46 -18.83 -7.25
C LYS A 265 0.19 -17.91 -6.05
N MET A 266 0.37 -16.60 -6.20
CA MET A 266 0.16 -15.64 -5.10
C MET A 266 -1.28 -15.62 -4.61
N VAL A 267 -2.26 -15.73 -5.53
CA VAL A 267 -3.70 -15.73 -5.19
C VAL A 267 -4.28 -17.13 -5.01
N ALA A 268 -3.46 -18.15 -4.74
CA ALA A 268 -3.92 -19.50 -4.53
C ALA A 268 -4.93 -19.60 -3.37
N TYR A 269 -5.98 -20.43 -3.56
CA TYR A 269 -7.05 -20.61 -2.56
C TYR A 269 -6.53 -21.12 -1.23
N ARG A 270 -5.59 -22.08 -1.26
CA ARG A 270 -4.94 -22.60 -0.04
C ARG A 270 -3.73 -21.72 0.29
N PRO A 271 -3.65 -21.12 1.49
CA PRO A 271 -2.51 -20.27 1.87
C PRO A 271 -1.14 -20.96 1.72
N ASP A 272 -1.06 -22.25 2.03
CA ASP A 272 0.18 -23.02 1.95
C ASP A 272 0.70 -23.22 0.50
N ASN A 273 -0.17 -23.04 -0.49
CA ASN A 273 0.21 -23.10 -1.91
C ASN A 273 0.73 -21.74 -2.44
N ARG A 274 0.63 -20.68 -1.65
CA ARG A 274 1.18 -19.37 -2.03
C ARG A 274 2.69 -19.38 -1.84
N PRO A 275 3.45 -18.71 -2.71
CA PRO A 275 4.89 -18.63 -2.57
C PRO A 275 5.27 -17.87 -1.28
N THR A 276 6.47 -18.11 -0.79
CA THR A 276 7.11 -17.26 0.21
C THR A 276 7.59 -15.96 -0.45
N ILE A 277 7.90 -14.94 0.37
CA ILE A 277 8.50 -13.69 -0.13
C ILE A 277 9.79 -13.96 -0.89
N GLU A 278 10.63 -14.86 -0.39
CA GLU A 278 11.88 -15.24 -1.07
C GLU A 278 11.63 -15.90 -2.44
N GLU A 279 10.62 -16.75 -2.54
CA GLU A 279 10.23 -17.36 -3.83
C GLU A 279 9.67 -16.31 -4.80
N ILE A 280 8.96 -15.29 -4.32
CA ILE A 280 8.47 -14.17 -5.15
C ILE A 280 9.65 -13.35 -5.68
N LEU A 281 10.57 -12.93 -4.80
CA LEU A 281 11.76 -12.16 -5.17
C LEU A 281 12.69 -12.93 -6.13
N ASN A 282 12.69 -14.27 -6.05
CA ASN A 282 13.46 -15.16 -6.91
C ASN A 282 12.67 -15.67 -8.13
N SER A 283 11.43 -15.18 -8.34
CA SER A 283 10.61 -15.62 -9.48
C SER A 283 11.24 -15.23 -10.82
N GLU A 284 10.93 -15.99 -11.86
CA GLU A 284 11.35 -15.66 -13.22
C GLU A 284 10.87 -14.26 -13.64
N TRP A 285 9.66 -13.86 -13.22
CA TRP A 285 9.11 -12.55 -13.55
C TRP A 285 9.93 -11.39 -12.98
N LEU A 286 10.49 -11.52 -11.77
CA LEU A 286 11.37 -10.51 -11.15
C LEU A 286 12.85 -10.71 -11.45
N SER A 287 13.23 -11.73 -12.25
CA SER A 287 14.63 -12.04 -12.54
C SER A 287 15.40 -10.86 -13.14
N VAL A 288 14.74 -10.02 -13.94
CA VAL A 288 15.35 -8.82 -14.52
C VAL A 288 15.78 -7.81 -13.44
N ILE A 289 15.05 -7.71 -12.32
CA ILE A 289 15.43 -6.84 -11.19
C ILE A 289 16.53 -7.49 -10.37
N LYS A 290 16.36 -8.78 -10.05
CA LYS A 290 17.33 -9.53 -9.24
C LYS A 290 18.73 -9.57 -9.83
N ASN A 291 18.83 -9.75 -11.15
CA ASN A 291 20.10 -9.92 -11.86
C ASN A 291 20.66 -8.59 -12.40
N ALA A 292 19.91 -7.49 -12.28
CA ALA A 292 20.31 -6.19 -12.79
C ALA A 292 21.49 -5.61 -11.98
N ASN A 293 22.43 -5.04 -12.71
CA ASN A 293 23.44 -4.15 -12.13
C ASN A 293 22.84 -2.77 -11.86
N GLU A 294 23.62 -1.86 -11.28
CA GLU A 294 23.16 -0.52 -10.89
C GLU A 294 22.68 0.31 -12.11
N GLU A 295 23.36 0.19 -13.25
CA GLU A 295 23.00 0.90 -14.48
C GLU A 295 21.65 0.40 -15.03
N GLU A 296 21.44 -0.90 -15.07
CA GLU A 296 20.19 -1.54 -15.50
C GLU A 296 19.02 -1.17 -14.58
N LEU A 297 19.24 -1.13 -13.26
CA LEU A 297 18.23 -0.66 -12.31
C LEU A 297 17.89 0.81 -12.53
N ASN A 298 18.88 1.66 -12.84
CA ASN A 298 18.64 3.06 -13.17
C ASN A 298 17.86 3.23 -14.47
N ILE A 299 18.08 2.39 -15.47
CA ILE A 299 17.29 2.38 -16.71
C ILE A 299 15.82 2.06 -16.38
N LEU A 300 15.55 1.02 -15.57
CA LEU A 300 14.19 0.66 -15.17
C LEU A 300 13.52 1.78 -14.35
N LYS A 301 14.25 2.37 -13.40
CA LYS A 301 13.77 3.52 -12.62
C LYS A 301 13.40 4.70 -13.51
N ASN A 302 14.27 5.07 -14.44
CA ASN A 302 14.01 6.17 -15.37
C ASN A 302 12.84 5.88 -16.32
N GLY A 303 12.70 4.62 -16.76
CA GLY A 303 11.53 4.15 -17.52
C GLY A 303 10.23 4.38 -16.76
N MET A 304 10.18 3.97 -15.48
CA MET A 304 9.06 4.22 -14.59
C MET A 304 8.77 5.73 -14.42
N ILE A 305 9.80 6.54 -14.14
CA ILE A 305 9.64 8.00 -13.98
C ILE A 305 9.05 8.63 -15.24
N ASN A 306 9.54 8.22 -16.42
CA ASN A 306 9.04 8.72 -17.70
C ASN A 306 7.58 8.32 -17.95
N GLU A 307 7.18 7.10 -17.56
CA GLU A 307 5.80 6.64 -17.66
C GLU A 307 4.88 7.42 -16.73
N LEU A 308 5.28 7.61 -15.46
CA LEU A 308 4.53 8.34 -14.45
C LEU A 308 4.39 9.85 -14.75
N ASN A 309 5.44 10.48 -15.31
CA ASN A 309 5.40 11.91 -15.67
C ASN A 309 4.42 12.23 -16.83
N LYS A 310 3.99 11.24 -17.61
CA LYS A 310 2.97 11.42 -18.64
C LYS A 310 1.56 11.48 -18.06
N ILE A 311 1.40 11.13 -16.79
CA ILE A 311 0.12 11.09 -16.11
C ILE A 311 -0.08 12.42 -15.39
N ASN A 312 -1.07 13.20 -15.82
CA ASN A 312 -1.47 14.45 -15.16
C ASN A 312 -2.34 14.11 -13.95
N ILE A 313 -1.80 14.28 -12.74
CA ILE A 313 -2.50 14.05 -11.47
C ILE A 313 -2.69 15.35 -10.72
#